data_2995621f4afa2ebd0055881cb95cdb13
#
_entry.id   2995621f4afa2ebd0055881cb95cdb13
#
_cell.length_a   1.000
_cell.length_b   1.000
_cell.length_c   1.000
_cell.angle_alpha   90.00
_cell.angle_beta   90.00
_cell.angle_gamma   90.00
#
_symmetry.space_group_name_H-M   'P 1'
#
loop_
_entity.id
_entity.type
_entity.pdbx_description
1 polymer ?
#
loop_
_entity_poly.entity_id
_entity_poly.type
_entity_poly.pdbx_seq_one_letter_code
_entity_poly.pdbx_strand_id
1 'polypeptide(L)'
;MFDKILIANRGEIALRVIRAAREMGIATVAVHSTADSDAMHVRMADESVCIGPPPSPQSYLSIPAIISACEITGAQAIHPGYGFLSENAGFVQIVEDHGLSFIGPTAEHIRVMGDKITAKDTMKDLGVPCVPGSDGGVPDLDAAKRIGEEIGYPVIIKATAGGGGRGMKVAQTAADMESAFMTARAEGKAAFGNDEVYIEKYLTTPRHIEIQVFGDGKGTAVHLGERDCSLQRRHQKVFEEAPGPCITPEERARIGKVCADAVARINYVGAGTIEFLYENGEFYFIEMNTRLQVEHPVTEGIFGVDLVREQIRVAAGQPMSFGQDDLQINGHAIEVRINAERLPNFAPCPGKISAYHAPGGLGVRMDSALYNGYSIPPYYDSLIGKLIVQGRDRAEALARLSRALGELIVDGVDTTVPLFDALLQEPDILSGDYNIHWLERWLEANMGE
;
A
#
# COMPACT_ATOMS: atom_id res chain seq x y z
N MET A 1 -2.25 2.41 -28.25
CA MET A 1 -1.18 1.98 -27.34
C MET A 1 -0.09 3.05 -27.39
N PHE A 2 0.60 3.31 -26.29
CA PHE A 2 1.72 4.25 -26.26
C PHE A 2 2.92 3.66 -26.99
N ASP A 3 3.72 4.52 -27.64
CA ASP A 3 5.02 4.14 -28.21
C ASP A 3 6.13 4.27 -27.17
N LYS A 4 6.01 5.26 -26.26
CA LYS A 4 7.00 5.56 -25.23
C LYS A 4 6.34 6.10 -23.95
N ILE A 5 6.76 5.58 -22.78
CA ILE A 5 6.31 6.04 -21.47
C ILE A 5 7.50 6.46 -20.60
N LEU A 6 7.27 7.45 -19.72
CA LEU A 6 8.21 7.85 -18.69
C LEU A 6 7.80 7.22 -17.36
N ILE A 7 8.77 6.70 -16.62
CA ILE A 7 8.57 6.12 -15.29
C ILE A 7 9.03 7.15 -14.25
N ALA A 8 8.06 7.80 -13.59
CA ALA A 8 8.31 8.84 -12.58
C ALA A 8 8.56 8.22 -11.19
N ASN A 9 9.48 7.27 -11.12
CA ASN A 9 9.83 6.56 -9.89
C ASN A 9 11.26 6.00 -9.98
N ARG A 10 11.69 5.27 -8.93
CA ARG A 10 13.01 4.67 -8.80
C ARG A 10 12.92 3.25 -8.21
N GLY A 11 14.09 2.60 -8.15
CA GLY A 11 14.22 1.33 -7.43
C GLY A 11 13.48 0.18 -8.09
N GLU A 12 12.95 -0.73 -7.26
CA GLU A 12 12.31 -1.96 -7.74
C GLU A 12 11.05 -1.68 -8.54
N ILE A 13 10.23 -0.69 -8.13
CA ILE A 13 8.98 -0.39 -8.82
C ILE A 13 9.21 0.22 -10.21
N ALA A 14 10.23 1.09 -10.37
CA ALA A 14 10.60 1.59 -11.68
C ALA A 14 11.03 0.44 -12.59
N LEU A 15 11.84 -0.48 -12.08
CA LEU A 15 12.25 -1.69 -12.83
C LEU A 15 11.05 -2.61 -13.14
N ARG A 16 10.09 -2.74 -12.22
CA ARG A 16 8.85 -3.51 -12.43
C ARG A 16 8.04 -2.95 -13.61
N VAL A 17 7.88 -1.63 -13.67
CA VAL A 17 7.18 -0.95 -14.77
C VAL A 17 7.95 -1.10 -16.10
N ILE A 18 9.27 -0.93 -16.09
CA ILE A 18 10.12 -1.12 -17.28
C ILE A 18 9.94 -2.52 -17.87
N ARG A 19 9.93 -3.56 -17.02
CA ARG A 19 9.72 -4.95 -17.46
C ARG A 19 8.37 -5.11 -18.17
N ALA A 20 7.27 -4.63 -17.57
CA ALA A 20 5.95 -4.70 -18.17
C ALA A 20 5.86 -3.93 -19.49
N ALA A 21 6.38 -2.71 -19.55
CA ALA A 21 6.39 -1.89 -20.76
C ALA A 21 7.19 -2.55 -21.91
N ARG A 22 8.36 -3.10 -21.63
CA ARG A 22 9.19 -3.81 -22.61
C ARG A 22 8.50 -5.05 -23.19
N GLU A 23 7.83 -5.84 -22.35
CA GLU A 23 7.04 -6.99 -22.81
C GLU A 23 5.84 -6.58 -23.68
N MET A 24 5.36 -5.34 -23.55
CA MET A 24 4.34 -4.75 -24.38
C MET A 24 4.88 -4.07 -25.65
N GLY A 25 6.21 -4.05 -25.85
CA GLY A 25 6.86 -3.38 -26.95
C GLY A 25 6.87 -1.85 -26.86
N ILE A 26 6.76 -1.30 -25.63
CA ILE A 26 6.72 0.14 -25.35
C ILE A 26 8.11 0.60 -24.91
N ALA A 27 8.65 1.64 -25.54
CA ALA A 27 9.91 2.25 -25.15
C ALA A 27 9.79 2.95 -23.79
N THR A 28 10.86 2.94 -23.01
CA THR A 28 10.88 3.40 -21.61
C THR A 28 11.89 4.52 -21.37
N VAL A 29 11.45 5.53 -20.62
CA VAL A 29 12.33 6.61 -20.11
C VAL A 29 12.38 6.48 -18.60
N ALA A 30 13.56 6.23 -18.04
CA ALA A 30 13.79 6.31 -16.60
C ALA A 30 14.20 7.71 -16.19
N VAL A 31 13.57 8.26 -15.15
CA VAL A 31 14.12 9.45 -14.49
C VAL A 31 14.99 9.02 -13.31
N HIS A 32 16.02 9.82 -13.00
CA HIS A 32 16.88 9.54 -11.86
C HIS A 32 17.49 10.81 -11.26
N SER A 33 17.74 10.78 -9.95
CA SER A 33 18.64 11.77 -9.33
C SER A 33 20.11 11.43 -9.61
N THR A 34 21.00 12.34 -9.29
CA THR A 34 22.44 12.04 -9.42
C THR A 34 22.91 10.89 -8.54
N ALA A 35 22.21 10.57 -7.44
CA ALA A 35 22.54 9.43 -6.58
C ALA A 35 22.14 8.07 -7.19
N ASP A 36 21.20 8.05 -8.12
CA ASP A 36 20.68 6.84 -8.76
C ASP A 36 21.24 6.62 -10.19
N SER A 37 22.25 7.37 -10.62
CA SER A 37 22.80 7.27 -11.97
C SER A 37 23.22 5.86 -12.39
N ASP A 38 23.64 5.03 -11.43
CA ASP A 38 24.04 3.63 -11.64
C ASP A 38 22.93 2.63 -11.28
N ALA A 39 21.74 3.09 -10.91
CA ALA A 39 20.67 2.21 -10.50
C ALA A 39 20.16 1.31 -11.65
N MET A 40 19.66 0.11 -11.31
CA MET A 40 19.28 -0.89 -12.32
C MET A 40 18.17 -0.39 -13.26
N HIS A 41 17.20 0.40 -12.76
CA HIS A 41 16.14 0.95 -13.60
C HIS A 41 16.69 1.93 -14.66
N VAL A 42 17.76 2.66 -14.37
CA VAL A 42 18.47 3.54 -15.34
C VAL A 42 19.17 2.71 -16.40
N ARG A 43 19.83 1.62 -16.00
CA ARG A 43 20.54 0.72 -16.94
C ARG A 43 19.60 -0.08 -17.85
N MET A 44 18.39 -0.35 -17.37
CA MET A 44 17.43 -1.19 -18.09
C MET A 44 16.46 -0.40 -18.97
N ALA A 45 16.28 0.89 -18.74
CA ALA A 45 15.44 1.74 -19.59
C ALA A 45 16.10 1.99 -20.97
N ASP A 46 15.28 2.30 -21.98
CA ASP A 46 15.79 2.62 -23.31
C ASP A 46 16.44 4.00 -23.35
N GLU A 47 15.90 4.94 -22.56
CA GLU A 47 16.45 6.28 -22.33
C GLU A 47 16.44 6.62 -20.84
N SER A 48 17.30 7.54 -20.41
CA SER A 48 17.28 8.04 -19.04
C SER A 48 17.56 9.54 -18.96
N VAL A 49 16.94 10.21 -17.99
CA VAL A 49 17.08 11.64 -17.76
C VAL A 49 17.41 11.90 -16.29
N CYS A 50 18.52 12.60 -16.05
CA CYS A 50 18.83 13.09 -14.70
C CYS A 50 17.95 14.31 -14.38
N ILE A 51 17.11 14.18 -13.34
CA ILE A 51 16.12 15.19 -12.95
C ILE A 51 16.56 16.05 -11.75
N GLY A 52 17.78 15.88 -11.26
CA GLY A 52 18.29 16.73 -10.18
C GLY A 52 19.20 16.02 -9.17
N PRO A 53 19.53 16.71 -8.07
CA PRO A 53 20.36 16.17 -7.00
C PRO A 53 19.62 15.14 -6.14
N PRO A 54 20.30 14.46 -5.19
CA PRO A 54 19.72 13.36 -4.42
C PRO A 54 18.44 13.67 -3.62
N PRO A 55 18.26 14.86 -2.98
CA PRO A 55 17.05 15.13 -2.20
C PRO A 55 15.77 15.06 -3.06
N SER A 56 14.79 14.27 -2.64
CA SER A 56 13.54 14.04 -3.39
C SER A 56 12.79 15.33 -3.77
N PRO A 57 12.70 16.38 -2.93
CA PRO A 57 12.08 17.64 -3.33
C PRO A 57 12.73 18.34 -4.54
N GLN A 58 14.00 18.06 -4.81
CA GLN A 58 14.77 18.64 -5.90
C GLN A 58 14.91 17.70 -7.11
N SER A 59 14.31 16.51 -7.05
CA SER A 59 14.36 15.48 -8.09
C SER A 59 13.02 14.80 -8.29
N TYR A 60 12.75 13.67 -7.62
CA TYR A 60 11.55 12.86 -7.83
C TYR A 60 10.21 13.54 -7.45
N LEU A 61 10.24 14.60 -6.64
CA LEU A 61 9.09 15.45 -6.32
C LEU A 61 9.06 16.77 -7.12
N SER A 62 10.02 16.97 -8.03
CA SER A 62 10.07 18.16 -8.89
C SER A 62 9.20 17.96 -10.13
N ILE A 63 7.95 18.42 -10.06
CA ILE A 63 7.02 18.35 -11.20
C ILE A 63 7.62 18.96 -12.47
N PRO A 64 8.22 20.18 -12.44
CA PRO A 64 8.81 20.77 -13.65
C PRO A 64 9.90 19.90 -14.28
N ALA A 65 10.74 19.24 -13.46
CA ALA A 65 11.81 18.40 -13.97
C ALA A 65 11.26 17.13 -14.66
N ILE A 66 10.19 16.54 -14.10
CA ILE A 66 9.52 15.35 -14.69
C ILE A 66 8.82 15.72 -16.00
N ILE A 67 8.09 16.83 -16.05
CA ILE A 67 7.42 17.30 -17.29
C ILE A 67 8.46 17.61 -18.37
N SER A 68 9.54 18.32 -18.03
CA SER A 68 10.63 18.59 -18.98
C SER A 68 11.26 17.31 -19.51
N ALA A 69 11.43 16.27 -18.66
CA ALA A 69 11.93 14.98 -19.09
C ALA A 69 10.97 14.30 -20.11
N CYS A 70 9.64 14.43 -19.94
CA CYS A 70 8.68 13.96 -20.94
C CYS A 70 8.82 14.70 -22.26
N GLU A 71 8.91 16.03 -22.22
CA GLU A 71 8.98 16.88 -23.41
C GLU A 71 10.24 16.57 -24.26
N ILE A 72 11.41 16.51 -23.63
CA ILE A 72 12.68 16.29 -24.34
C ILE A 72 12.83 14.87 -24.89
N THR A 73 12.15 13.87 -24.29
CA THR A 73 12.19 12.48 -24.72
C THR A 73 11.02 12.09 -25.64
N GLY A 74 9.98 12.92 -25.70
CA GLY A 74 8.77 12.64 -26.43
C GLY A 74 7.95 11.49 -25.82
N ALA A 75 8.02 11.27 -24.51
CA ALA A 75 7.17 10.31 -23.81
C ALA A 75 5.70 10.77 -23.86
N GLN A 76 4.79 9.86 -24.11
CA GLN A 76 3.35 10.12 -24.31
C GLN A 76 2.55 9.95 -23.02
N ALA A 77 3.12 9.21 -22.06
CA ALA A 77 2.45 8.92 -20.80
C ALA A 77 3.47 8.81 -19.65
N ILE A 78 2.98 8.99 -18.43
CA ILE A 78 3.76 8.87 -17.19
C ILE A 78 3.20 7.76 -16.33
N HIS A 79 4.04 6.81 -15.95
CA HIS A 79 3.72 5.83 -14.90
C HIS A 79 4.34 6.28 -13.58
N PRO A 80 3.55 6.58 -12.54
CA PRO A 80 4.07 7.10 -11.27
C PRO A 80 4.61 6.01 -10.33
N GLY A 81 4.29 4.73 -10.57
CA GLY A 81 4.51 3.65 -9.60
C GLY A 81 3.69 3.86 -8.33
N TYR A 82 4.35 3.82 -7.18
CA TYR A 82 3.79 4.16 -5.87
C TYR A 82 4.73 5.11 -5.10
N GLY A 83 4.19 5.84 -4.10
CA GLY A 83 4.94 6.90 -3.40
C GLY A 83 5.20 8.12 -4.30
N PHE A 84 6.09 9.02 -3.87
CA PHE A 84 6.41 10.28 -4.55
C PHE A 84 5.15 11.04 -5.01
N LEU A 85 4.94 11.16 -6.33
CA LEU A 85 3.85 11.92 -6.93
C LEU A 85 2.63 11.06 -7.34
N SER A 86 2.61 9.77 -7.00
CA SER A 86 1.56 8.85 -7.45
C SER A 86 0.15 9.20 -6.97
N GLU A 87 0.03 9.91 -5.84
CA GLU A 87 -1.24 10.37 -5.26
C GLU A 87 -1.31 11.90 -5.18
N ASN A 88 -0.61 12.59 -6.09
CA ASN A 88 -0.63 14.05 -6.15
C ASN A 88 -1.59 14.54 -7.25
N ALA A 89 -2.79 14.96 -6.87
CA ALA A 89 -3.82 15.43 -7.79
C ALA A 89 -3.37 16.65 -8.64
N GLY A 90 -2.54 17.53 -8.06
CA GLY A 90 -1.98 18.68 -8.79
C GLY A 90 -1.01 18.24 -9.89
N PHE A 91 -0.22 17.21 -9.63
CA PHE A 91 0.66 16.63 -10.64
C PHE A 91 -0.14 16.01 -11.79
N VAL A 92 -1.17 15.22 -11.47
CA VAL A 92 -2.03 14.62 -12.50
C VAL A 92 -2.64 15.69 -13.40
N GLN A 93 -3.19 16.76 -12.81
CA GLN A 93 -3.76 17.87 -13.57
C GLN A 93 -2.73 18.51 -14.52
N ILE A 94 -1.51 18.76 -14.03
CA ILE A 94 -0.43 19.32 -14.84
C ILE A 94 -0.05 18.38 -15.99
N VAL A 95 0.03 17.06 -15.75
CA VAL A 95 0.29 16.06 -16.79
C VAL A 95 -0.76 16.12 -17.90
N GLU A 96 -2.05 16.15 -17.52
CA GLU A 96 -3.18 16.24 -18.45
C GLU A 96 -3.18 17.56 -19.23
N ASP A 97 -2.90 18.69 -18.56
CA ASP A 97 -2.82 20.05 -19.18
C ASP A 97 -1.69 20.14 -20.22
N HIS A 98 -0.64 19.31 -20.11
CA HIS A 98 0.45 19.20 -21.11
C HIS A 98 0.11 18.20 -22.23
N GLY A 99 -1.10 17.62 -22.26
CA GLY A 99 -1.50 16.64 -23.27
C GLY A 99 -0.84 15.27 -23.09
N LEU A 100 -0.29 14.99 -21.91
CA LEU A 100 0.29 13.70 -21.54
C LEU A 100 -0.77 12.84 -20.85
N SER A 101 -0.66 11.52 -20.98
CA SER A 101 -1.51 10.59 -20.23
C SER A 101 -0.89 10.24 -18.89
N PHE A 102 -1.67 10.35 -17.81
CA PHE A 102 -1.28 9.79 -16.52
C PHE A 102 -1.75 8.33 -16.43
N ILE A 103 -0.83 7.40 -16.14
CA ILE A 103 -1.16 5.97 -15.98
C ILE A 103 -1.61 5.74 -14.53
N GLY A 104 -2.88 5.95 -14.29
CA GLY A 104 -3.51 5.92 -12.97
C GLY A 104 -4.88 6.59 -12.97
N PRO A 105 -5.43 6.88 -11.79
CA PRO A 105 -6.73 7.54 -11.64
C PRO A 105 -6.66 9.03 -12.02
N THR A 106 -7.82 9.64 -12.20
CA THR A 106 -7.93 11.06 -12.51
C THR A 106 -7.55 11.94 -11.30
N ALA A 107 -7.23 13.21 -11.56
CA ALA A 107 -6.96 14.18 -10.49
C ALA A 107 -8.13 14.28 -9.49
N GLU A 108 -9.38 14.14 -9.96
CA GLU A 108 -10.57 14.20 -9.11
C GLU A 108 -10.68 12.97 -8.19
N HIS A 109 -10.44 11.76 -8.70
CA HIS A 109 -10.42 10.55 -7.85
C HIS A 109 -9.40 10.68 -6.72
N ILE A 110 -8.20 11.22 -7.03
CA ILE A 110 -7.16 11.42 -6.02
C ILE A 110 -7.57 12.47 -5.00
N ARG A 111 -8.22 13.57 -5.41
CA ARG A 111 -8.70 14.60 -4.46
C ARG A 111 -9.76 14.06 -3.51
N VAL A 112 -10.77 13.38 -4.06
CA VAL A 112 -11.88 12.85 -3.27
C VAL A 112 -11.40 11.78 -2.29
N MET A 113 -10.59 10.84 -2.75
CA MET A 113 -10.11 9.75 -1.89
C MET A 113 -8.93 10.15 -0.98
N GLY A 114 -8.22 11.22 -1.29
CA GLY A 114 -7.12 11.75 -0.49
C GLY A 114 -7.57 12.56 0.73
N ASP A 115 -8.80 13.07 0.75
CA ASP A 115 -9.40 13.70 1.92
C ASP A 115 -10.18 12.67 2.74
N LYS A 116 -9.75 12.41 3.99
CA LYS A 116 -10.29 11.31 4.81
C LYS A 116 -11.78 11.42 5.09
N ILE A 117 -12.30 12.65 5.28
CA ILE A 117 -13.72 12.88 5.55
C ILE A 117 -14.52 12.65 4.27
N THR A 118 -14.13 13.30 3.20
CA THR A 118 -14.77 13.16 1.88
C THR A 118 -14.74 11.70 1.39
N ALA A 119 -13.62 11.01 1.56
CA ALA A 119 -13.49 9.60 1.20
C ALA A 119 -14.45 8.71 2.00
N LYS A 120 -14.52 8.90 3.34
CA LYS A 120 -15.42 8.14 4.22
C LYS A 120 -16.88 8.36 3.86
N ASP A 121 -17.28 9.62 3.66
CA ASP A 121 -18.65 9.98 3.28
C ASP A 121 -19.00 9.41 1.91
N THR A 122 -18.13 9.58 0.93
CA THR A 122 -18.31 9.02 -0.42
C THR A 122 -18.44 7.50 -0.37
N MET A 123 -17.57 6.80 0.34
CA MET A 123 -17.61 5.35 0.44
C MET A 123 -18.85 4.86 1.20
N LYS A 124 -19.26 5.56 2.26
CA LYS A 124 -20.52 5.27 2.98
C LYS A 124 -21.73 5.39 2.06
N ASP A 125 -21.82 6.45 1.26
CA ASP A 125 -22.90 6.68 0.28
C ASP A 125 -22.92 5.62 -0.84
N LEU A 126 -21.75 5.06 -1.16
CA LEU A 126 -21.59 3.96 -2.11
C LEU A 126 -21.89 2.58 -1.50
N GLY A 127 -22.16 2.51 -0.19
CA GLY A 127 -22.51 1.29 0.50
C GLY A 127 -21.33 0.48 1.06
N VAL A 128 -20.12 1.07 1.06
CA VAL A 128 -18.92 0.47 1.67
C VAL A 128 -19.07 0.59 3.20
N PRO A 129 -18.91 -0.51 3.96
CA PRO A 129 -19.08 -0.49 5.41
C PRO A 129 -18.00 0.35 6.08
N CYS A 130 -18.42 1.29 6.93
CA CYS A 130 -17.55 2.18 7.69
C CYS A 130 -17.64 1.90 9.18
N VAL A 131 -16.60 2.32 9.94
CA VAL A 131 -16.64 2.20 11.40
C VAL A 131 -17.89 2.92 11.93
N PRO A 132 -18.76 2.25 12.72
CA PRO A 132 -19.88 2.91 13.39
C PRO A 132 -19.38 4.05 14.27
N GLY A 133 -20.01 5.21 14.18
CA GLY A 133 -19.54 6.40 14.88
C GLY A 133 -20.55 7.53 14.87
N SER A 134 -20.16 8.66 15.43
CA SER A 134 -20.95 9.88 15.40
C SER A 134 -21.02 10.44 13.98
N ASP A 135 -22.15 11.03 13.63
CA ASP A 135 -22.31 11.85 12.43
C ASP A 135 -21.72 13.26 12.71
N GLY A 136 -20.40 13.40 12.49
CA GLY A 136 -19.67 14.66 12.78
C GLY A 136 -19.25 14.82 14.24
N GLY A 137 -19.02 16.09 14.62
CA GLY A 137 -18.57 16.45 15.96
C GLY A 137 -19.61 16.19 17.05
N VAL A 138 -19.14 15.74 18.21
CA VAL A 138 -20.00 15.46 19.38
C VAL A 138 -20.05 16.68 20.28
N PRO A 139 -21.23 17.32 20.45
CA PRO A 139 -21.33 18.63 21.10
C PRO A 139 -21.06 18.59 22.61
N ASP A 140 -21.53 17.57 23.29
CA ASP A 140 -21.47 17.46 24.75
C ASP A 140 -21.36 16.02 25.27
N LEU A 141 -21.17 15.88 26.57
CA LEU A 141 -21.00 14.59 27.24
C LEU A 141 -22.27 13.70 27.16
N ASP A 142 -23.46 14.29 27.21
CA ASP A 142 -24.71 13.52 27.17
C ASP A 142 -24.92 12.92 25.78
N ALA A 143 -24.57 13.66 24.71
CA ALA A 143 -24.52 13.13 23.37
C ALA A 143 -23.47 12.00 23.23
N ALA A 144 -22.27 12.19 23.82
CA ALA A 144 -21.23 11.19 23.83
C ALA A 144 -21.67 9.89 24.47
N LYS A 145 -22.33 9.94 25.63
CA LYS A 145 -22.86 8.77 26.33
C LYS A 145 -23.90 8.03 25.49
N ARG A 146 -24.85 8.74 24.90
CA ARG A 146 -25.88 8.13 24.04
C ARG A 146 -25.27 7.44 22.83
N ILE A 147 -24.33 8.09 22.14
CA ILE A 147 -23.62 7.51 20.99
C ILE A 147 -22.84 6.26 21.42
N GLY A 148 -22.13 6.32 22.56
CA GLY A 148 -21.39 5.17 23.08
C GLY A 148 -22.29 3.98 23.45
N GLU A 149 -23.48 4.22 23.97
CA GLU A 149 -24.50 3.18 24.22
C GLU A 149 -25.07 2.59 22.93
N GLU A 150 -25.33 3.43 21.92
CA GLU A 150 -25.86 3.00 20.61
C GLU A 150 -24.85 2.14 19.83
N ILE A 151 -23.57 2.58 19.77
CA ILE A 151 -22.48 1.87 19.07
C ILE A 151 -22.07 0.60 19.86
N GLY A 152 -22.19 0.64 21.17
CA GLY A 152 -21.69 -0.38 22.11
C GLY A 152 -20.20 -0.21 22.41
N TYR A 153 -19.85 -0.26 23.71
CA TYR A 153 -18.46 -0.17 24.18
C TYR A 153 -17.63 -1.40 23.78
N PRO A 154 -16.30 -1.28 23.65
CA PRO A 154 -15.50 -0.05 23.80
C PRO A 154 -15.67 0.91 22.62
N VAL A 155 -15.50 2.21 22.88
CA VAL A 155 -15.48 3.26 21.85
C VAL A 155 -14.24 4.12 21.99
N ILE A 156 -13.82 4.75 20.90
CA ILE A 156 -12.71 5.69 20.86
C ILE A 156 -13.21 7.10 20.55
N ILE A 157 -12.79 8.06 21.35
CA ILE A 157 -13.04 9.47 21.14
C ILE A 157 -11.80 10.08 20.47
N LYS A 158 -11.98 10.80 19.37
CA LYS A 158 -10.90 11.36 18.55
C LYS A 158 -11.11 12.84 18.32
N ALA A 159 -10.07 13.66 18.46
CA ALA A 159 -10.11 15.06 18.05
C ALA A 159 -10.23 15.17 16.52
N THR A 160 -11.14 16.02 16.01
CA THR A 160 -11.38 16.19 14.57
C THR A 160 -10.15 16.72 13.82
N ALA A 161 -9.36 17.56 14.48
CA ALA A 161 -8.08 18.07 13.97
C ALA A 161 -6.88 17.19 14.30
N GLY A 162 -7.09 15.97 14.88
CA GLY A 162 -6.06 15.11 15.42
C GLY A 162 -5.35 14.27 14.38
N GLY A 163 -4.09 13.92 14.69
CA GLY A 163 -3.27 13.00 13.89
C GLY A 163 -2.13 12.41 14.75
N GLY A 164 -1.55 11.28 14.33
CA GLY A 164 -0.41 10.67 14.99
C GLY A 164 -0.66 10.18 16.43
N GLY A 165 -1.89 9.76 16.76
CA GLY A 165 -2.22 9.20 18.06
C GLY A 165 -2.52 10.21 19.18
N ARG A 166 -2.42 11.51 18.91
CA ARG A 166 -2.74 12.58 19.88
C ARG A 166 -4.21 12.97 19.81
N GLY A 167 -4.83 13.25 20.97
CA GLY A 167 -6.24 13.60 21.07
C GLY A 167 -7.17 12.40 20.86
N MET A 168 -6.71 11.18 21.16
CA MET A 168 -7.50 9.95 21.12
C MET A 168 -7.56 9.31 22.49
N LYS A 169 -8.77 8.95 22.94
CA LYS A 169 -9.01 8.25 24.22
C LYS A 169 -10.02 7.15 24.04
N VAL A 170 -9.74 6.01 24.63
CA VAL A 170 -10.65 4.86 24.62
C VAL A 170 -11.48 4.88 25.90
N ALA A 171 -12.79 4.77 25.74
CA ALA A 171 -13.72 4.44 26.82
C ALA A 171 -14.07 2.96 26.73
N GLN A 172 -13.60 2.16 27.67
CA GLN A 172 -13.87 0.71 27.71
C GLN A 172 -15.31 0.42 28.10
N THR A 173 -15.86 1.28 28.95
CA THR A 173 -17.23 1.17 29.49
C THR A 173 -17.89 2.54 29.57
N ALA A 174 -19.20 2.58 29.84
CA ALA A 174 -19.92 3.83 30.06
C ALA A 174 -19.36 4.68 31.21
N ALA A 175 -18.75 4.05 32.21
CA ALA A 175 -18.13 4.75 33.33
C ALA A 175 -16.88 5.55 32.93
N ASP A 176 -16.16 5.10 31.89
CA ASP A 176 -14.94 5.74 31.40
C ASP A 176 -15.22 6.93 30.48
N MET A 177 -16.47 7.03 29.94
CA MET A 177 -16.81 7.99 28.88
C MET A 177 -16.50 9.43 29.27
N GLU A 178 -16.87 9.85 30.48
CA GLU A 178 -16.68 11.23 30.90
C GLU A 178 -15.19 11.63 30.92
N SER A 179 -14.36 10.80 31.54
CA SER A 179 -12.91 11.04 31.59
C SER A 179 -12.28 11.03 30.22
N ALA A 180 -12.63 10.05 29.37
CA ALA A 180 -12.11 9.92 28.01
C ALA A 180 -12.52 11.11 27.14
N PHE A 181 -13.78 11.53 27.19
CA PHE A 181 -14.32 12.66 26.42
C PHE A 181 -13.65 13.97 26.80
N MET A 182 -13.58 14.29 28.10
CA MET A 182 -12.95 15.52 28.58
C MET A 182 -11.47 15.58 28.25
N THR A 183 -10.77 14.45 28.38
CA THR A 183 -9.33 14.37 28.11
C THR A 183 -9.05 14.52 26.61
N ALA A 184 -9.81 13.86 25.74
CA ALA A 184 -9.64 13.98 24.28
C ALA A 184 -9.86 15.42 23.79
N ARG A 185 -10.89 16.11 24.32
CA ARG A 185 -11.13 17.53 24.01
C ARG A 185 -10.00 18.43 24.48
N ALA A 186 -9.53 18.25 25.73
CA ALA A 186 -8.44 19.05 26.29
C ALA A 186 -7.14 18.88 25.50
N GLU A 187 -6.79 17.64 25.13
CA GLU A 187 -5.63 17.35 24.31
C GLU A 187 -5.77 17.91 22.88
N GLY A 188 -6.95 17.80 22.26
CA GLY A 188 -7.25 18.38 20.96
C GLY A 188 -7.08 19.90 20.97
N LYS A 189 -7.62 20.56 21.98
CA LYS A 189 -7.48 22.01 22.14
C LYS A 189 -6.03 22.44 22.36
N ALA A 190 -5.29 21.72 23.20
CA ALA A 190 -3.89 22.03 23.48
C ALA A 190 -2.95 21.78 22.28
N ALA A 191 -3.17 20.70 21.53
CA ALA A 191 -2.29 20.29 20.43
C ALA A 191 -2.64 20.97 19.10
N PHE A 192 -3.94 21.23 18.83
CA PHE A 192 -4.44 21.63 17.52
C PHE A 192 -5.28 22.91 17.55
N GLY A 193 -5.54 23.50 18.73
CA GLY A 193 -6.39 24.68 18.88
C GLY A 193 -7.89 24.42 18.71
N ASN A 194 -8.30 23.17 18.48
CA ASN A 194 -9.69 22.76 18.28
C ASN A 194 -10.05 21.68 19.31
N ASP A 195 -11.18 21.84 20.02
CA ASP A 195 -11.66 20.90 21.02
C ASP A 195 -12.83 20.04 20.51
N GLU A 196 -13.16 20.12 19.24
CA GLU A 196 -14.16 19.27 18.62
C GLU A 196 -13.67 17.83 18.55
N VAL A 197 -14.53 16.90 18.96
CA VAL A 197 -14.24 15.45 18.94
C VAL A 197 -15.37 14.70 18.26
N TYR A 198 -15.05 13.55 17.70
CA TYR A 198 -16.00 12.55 17.23
C TYR A 198 -15.76 11.21 17.91
N ILE A 199 -16.74 10.31 17.85
CA ILE A 199 -16.69 9.00 18.50
C ILE A 199 -16.82 7.91 17.45
N GLU A 200 -16.04 6.85 17.61
CA GLU A 200 -16.10 5.66 16.76
C GLU A 200 -16.04 4.39 17.62
N LYS A 201 -16.55 3.26 17.09
CA LYS A 201 -16.31 1.94 17.66
C LYS A 201 -14.81 1.71 17.80
N TYR A 202 -14.36 1.28 18.97
CA TYR A 202 -12.97 0.85 19.17
C TYR A 202 -12.84 -0.64 18.85
N LEU A 203 -11.93 -0.95 17.93
CA LEU A 203 -11.59 -2.31 17.54
C LEU A 203 -10.38 -2.77 18.38
N THR A 204 -10.48 -3.91 19.03
CA THR A 204 -9.50 -4.36 20.02
C THR A 204 -8.40 -5.23 19.42
N THR A 205 -8.77 -6.08 18.47
CA THR A 205 -7.86 -7.04 17.83
C THR A 205 -8.08 -7.11 16.31
N PRO A 206 -8.18 -5.95 15.62
CA PRO A 206 -8.51 -5.97 14.21
C PRO A 206 -7.36 -6.50 13.37
N ARG A 207 -7.72 -7.00 12.18
CA ARG A 207 -6.79 -7.24 11.08
C ARG A 207 -6.84 -6.10 10.09
N HIS A 208 -5.75 -5.90 9.39
CA HIS A 208 -5.69 -4.99 8.25
C HIS A 208 -5.93 -5.80 6.98
N ILE A 209 -7.13 -5.73 6.47
CA ILE A 209 -7.54 -6.39 5.22
C ILE A 209 -7.79 -5.34 4.16
N GLU A 210 -7.30 -5.59 2.97
CA GLU A 210 -7.45 -4.66 1.86
C GLU A 210 -7.94 -5.36 0.60
N ILE A 211 -8.82 -4.69 -0.15
CA ILE A 211 -9.41 -5.23 -1.37
C ILE A 211 -8.77 -4.56 -2.58
N GLN A 212 -8.13 -5.36 -3.44
CA GLN A 212 -7.64 -4.88 -4.73
C GLN A 212 -8.80 -4.68 -5.67
N VAL A 213 -8.95 -3.48 -6.19
CA VAL A 213 -9.94 -3.15 -7.24
C VAL A 213 -9.23 -2.67 -8.49
N PHE A 214 -9.93 -2.79 -9.64
CA PHE A 214 -9.47 -2.27 -10.91
C PHE A 214 -10.66 -1.76 -11.71
N GLY A 215 -10.59 -0.51 -12.19
CA GLY A 215 -11.66 0.13 -12.95
C GLY A 215 -11.24 0.54 -14.36
N ASP A 216 -12.19 0.56 -15.29
CA ASP A 216 -11.98 0.96 -16.70
C ASP A 216 -12.24 2.45 -16.98
N GLY A 217 -12.74 3.20 -15.97
CA GLY A 217 -13.14 4.60 -16.14
C GLY A 217 -14.45 4.80 -16.89
N LYS A 218 -15.20 3.73 -17.18
CA LYS A 218 -16.43 3.75 -18.00
C LYS A 218 -17.60 3.05 -17.33
N GLY A 219 -17.52 2.85 -16.01
CA GLY A 219 -18.57 2.21 -15.23
C GLY A 219 -18.40 0.70 -15.04
N THR A 220 -17.27 0.13 -15.48
CA THR A 220 -16.92 -1.27 -15.22
C THR A 220 -15.76 -1.35 -14.27
N ALA A 221 -15.88 -2.18 -13.23
CA ALA A 221 -14.79 -2.48 -12.32
C ALA A 221 -14.87 -3.93 -11.82
N VAL A 222 -13.73 -4.44 -11.38
CA VAL A 222 -13.59 -5.77 -10.80
C VAL A 222 -12.85 -5.69 -9.48
N HIS A 223 -13.02 -6.72 -8.65
CA HIS A 223 -12.15 -6.95 -7.50
C HIS A 223 -11.25 -8.16 -7.73
N LEU A 224 -10.04 -8.11 -7.22
CA LEU A 224 -9.06 -9.19 -7.27
C LEU A 224 -8.78 -9.72 -5.86
N GLY A 225 -9.85 -10.00 -5.11
CA GLY A 225 -9.76 -10.51 -3.75
C GLY A 225 -9.09 -9.56 -2.76
N GLU A 226 -8.79 -10.12 -1.61
CA GLU A 226 -8.14 -9.41 -0.52
C GLU A 226 -6.67 -9.80 -0.35
N ARG A 227 -5.97 -8.92 0.36
CA ARG A 227 -4.68 -9.17 1.02
C ARG A 227 -4.84 -8.97 2.52
N ASP A 228 -4.16 -9.79 3.31
CA ASP A 228 -3.97 -9.56 4.74
C ASP A 228 -2.60 -8.91 4.94
N CYS A 229 -2.62 -7.70 5.48
CA CYS A 229 -1.45 -6.87 5.72
C CYS A 229 -1.32 -6.49 7.21
N SER A 230 -1.76 -7.39 8.10
CA SER A 230 -1.83 -7.12 9.54
C SER A 230 -0.47 -7.10 10.23
N LEU A 231 0.54 -7.77 9.67
CA LEU A 231 1.88 -7.74 10.25
C LEU A 231 2.59 -6.44 9.87
N GLN A 232 2.51 -5.48 10.78
CA GLN A 232 2.99 -4.12 10.60
C GLN A 232 3.91 -3.72 11.75
N ARG A 233 4.93 -2.91 11.44
CA ARG A 233 5.74 -2.20 12.41
C ARG A 233 5.56 -0.70 12.20
N ARG A 234 5.12 0.03 13.22
CA ARG A 234 4.85 1.48 13.14
C ARG A 234 4.02 1.85 11.90
N HIS A 235 2.96 1.08 11.65
CA HIS A 235 2.08 1.21 10.49
C HIS A 235 2.73 0.91 9.12
N GLN A 236 3.94 0.37 9.09
CA GLN A 236 4.56 -0.12 7.86
C GLN A 236 4.35 -1.63 7.76
N LYS A 237 3.73 -2.07 6.68
CA LYS A 237 3.53 -3.48 6.35
C LYS A 237 4.89 -4.14 6.13
N VAL A 238 5.10 -5.34 6.65
CA VAL A 238 6.36 -6.08 6.51
C VAL A 238 6.17 -7.47 5.91
N PHE A 239 4.97 -8.03 6.10
CA PHE A 239 4.56 -9.35 5.63
C PHE A 239 3.12 -9.26 5.15
N GLU A 240 2.88 -9.61 3.90
CA GLU A 240 1.58 -9.55 3.26
C GLU A 240 1.24 -10.89 2.62
N GLU A 241 0.00 -11.32 2.72
CA GLU A 241 -0.45 -12.57 2.12
C GLU A 241 -1.81 -12.47 1.43
N ALA A 242 -2.00 -13.28 0.40
CA ALA A 242 -3.24 -13.41 -0.34
C ALA A 242 -3.48 -14.89 -0.72
N PRO A 243 -4.72 -15.39 -0.56
CA PRO A 243 -5.85 -14.76 0.14
C PRO A 243 -5.60 -14.66 1.65
N GLY A 244 -6.31 -13.77 2.34
CA GLY A 244 -6.20 -13.60 3.79
C GLY A 244 -6.62 -14.87 4.54
N PRO A 245 -5.82 -15.37 5.51
CA PRO A 245 -6.09 -16.66 6.18
C PRO A 245 -7.37 -16.65 7.05
N CYS A 246 -7.86 -15.47 7.44
CA CYS A 246 -9.03 -15.31 8.26
C CYS A 246 -10.32 -15.04 7.47
N ILE A 247 -10.25 -14.83 6.15
CA ILE A 247 -11.38 -14.42 5.32
C ILE A 247 -11.95 -15.62 4.57
N THR A 248 -13.23 -15.86 4.77
CA THR A 248 -13.96 -16.93 4.08
C THR A 248 -14.24 -16.58 2.61
N PRO A 249 -14.46 -17.57 1.72
CA PRO A 249 -14.83 -17.30 0.34
C PRO A 249 -16.09 -16.43 0.21
N GLU A 250 -17.08 -16.62 1.09
CA GLU A 250 -18.34 -15.88 1.12
C GLU A 250 -18.12 -14.41 1.51
N GLU A 251 -17.30 -14.16 2.54
CA GLU A 251 -16.94 -12.80 2.96
C GLU A 251 -16.17 -12.08 1.86
N ARG A 252 -15.19 -12.75 1.24
CA ARG A 252 -14.43 -12.23 0.09
C ARG A 252 -15.33 -11.83 -1.06
N ALA A 253 -16.25 -12.71 -1.46
CA ALA A 253 -17.18 -12.42 -2.54
C ALA A 253 -18.10 -11.24 -2.20
N ARG A 254 -18.61 -11.19 -0.95
CA ARG A 254 -19.48 -10.11 -0.48
C ARG A 254 -18.77 -8.76 -0.49
N ILE A 255 -17.62 -8.64 0.19
CA ILE A 255 -16.93 -7.36 0.31
C ILE A 255 -16.30 -6.94 -1.02
N GLY A 256 -15.75 -7.90 -1.77
CA GLY A 256 -15.18 -7.64 -3.09
C GLY A 256 -16.20 -7.04 -4.03
N LYS A 257 -17.41 -7.61 -4.08
CA LYS A 257 -18.50 -7.07 -4.89
C LYS A 257 -18.88 -5.64 -4.47
N VAL A 258 -19.00 -5.37 -3.17
CA VAL A 258 -19.30 -4.02 -2.66
C VAL A 258 -18.25 -3.02 -3.12
N CYS A 259 -16.97 -3.40 -3.03
CA CYS A 259 -15.85 -2.55 -3.46
C CYS A 259 -15.85 -2.31 -4.97
N ALA A 260 -16.05 -3.37 -5.78
CA ALA A 260 -16.13 -3.25 -7.24
C ALA A 260 -17.30 -2.37 -7.69
N ASP A 261 -18.50 -2.58 -7.11
CA ASP A 261 -19.68 -1.76 -7.40
C ASP A 261 -19.45 -0.28 -7.02
N ALA A 262 -18.78 -0.01 -5.88
CA ALA A 262 -18.48 1.35 -5.45
C ALA A 262 -17.56 2.08 -6.43
N VAL A 263 -16.45 1.48 -6.83
CA VAL A 263 -15.50 2.11 -7.76
C VAL A 263 -16.02 2.18 -9.19
N ALA A 264 -16.92 1.25 -9.61
CA ALA A 264 -17.62 1.33 -10.89
C ALA A 264 -18.53 2.57 -10.93
N ARG A 265 -19.28 2.85 -9.84
CA ARG A 265 -20.21 4.00 -9.75
C ARG A 265 -19.53 5.36 -9.82
N ILE A 266 -18.27 5.47 -9.42
CA ILE A 266 -17.49 6.71 -9.54
C ILE A 266 -16.64 6.74 -10.82
N ASN A 267 -16.80 5.77 -11.72
CA ASN A 267 -16.00 5.64 -12.95
C ASN A 267 -14.49 5.65 -12.68
N TYR A 268 -14.07 4.93 -11.65
CA TYR A 268 -12.64 4.86 -11.27
C TYR A 268 -11.79 4.28 -12.39
N VAL A 269 -10.55 4.76 -12.53
CA VAL A 269 -9.60 4.35 -13.58
C VAL A 269 -8.36 3.72 -12.97
N GLY A 270 -8.00 2.53 -13.45
CA GLY A 270 -6.78 1.83 -13.08
C GLY A 270 -6.88 1.07 -11.76
N ALA A 271 -5.72 0.74 -11.20
CA ALA A 271 -5.62 0.02 -9.94
C ALA A 271 -5.93 0.92 -8.74
N GLY A 272 -6.68 0.40 -7.80
CA GLY A 272 -6.95 1.01 -6.50
C GLY A 272 -7.05 -0.05 -5.42
N THR A 273 -6.86 0.35 -4.19
CA THR A 273 -6.98 -0.55 -3.03
C THR A 273 -7.83 0.10 -1.96
N ILE A 274 -8.86 -0.60 -1.50
CA ILE A 274 -9.73 -0.17 -0.42
C ILE A 274 -9.31 -0.92 0.86
N GLU A 275 -8.83 -0.17 1.84
CA GLU A 275 -8.30 -0.70 3.09
C GLU A 275 -9.35 -0.73 4.19
N PHE A 276 -9.37 -1.83 4.95
CA PHE A 276 -10.30 -2.09 6.03
C PHE A 276 -9.60 -2.55 7.30
N LEU A 277 -10.16 -2.17 8.45
CA LEU A 277 -10.02 -2.98 9.65
C LEU A 277 -11.09 -4.07 9.62
N TYR A 278 -10.68 -5.29 9.91
CA TYR A 278 -11.56 -6.45 9.97
C TYR A 278 -11.55 -7.05 11.37
N GLU A 279 -12.71 -7.18 11.99
CA GLU A 279 -12.86 -7.80 13.30
C GLU A 279 -14.22 -8.50 13.40
N ASN A 280 -14.26 -9.73 13.87
CA ASN A 280 -15.47 -10.51 14.13
C ASN A 280 -16.43 -10.64 12.92
N GLY A 281 -15.90 -10.82 11.70
CA GLY A 281 -16.71 -10.97 10.48
C GLY A 281 -17.14 -9.67 9.81
N GLU A 282 -16.76 -8.51 10.39
CA GLU A 282 -17.15 -7.20 9.91
C GLU A 282 -15.95 -6.42 9.37
N PHE A 283 -16.19 -5.72 8.25
CA PHE A 283 -15.21 -4.85 7.60
C PHE A 283 -15.52 -3.39 7.92
N TYR A 284 -14.48 -2.61 8.17
CA TYR A 284 -14.60 -1.19 8.49
C TYR A 284 -13.61 -0.38 7.66
N PHE A 285 -14.13 0.41 6.73
CA PHE A 285 -13.32 1.24 5.82
C PHE A 285 -12.37 2.17 6.59
N ILE A 286 -11.11 2.21 6.14
CA ILE A 286 -10.07 3.11 6.63
C ILE A 286 -9.81 4.19 5.60
N GLU A 287 -9.35 3.77 4.40
CA GLU A 287 -8.95 4.64 3.31
C GLU A 287 -8.94 3.91 1.96
N MET A 288 -8.86 4.67 0.89
CA MET A 288 -8.61 4.12 -0.44
C MET A 288 -7.29 4.67 -0.97
N ASN A 289 -6.36 3.77 -1.29
CA ASN A 289 -5.14 4.12 -2.01
C ASN A 289 -5.43 4.15 -3.51
N THR A 290 -5.24 5.33 -4.09
CA THR A 290 -5.54 5.61 -5.51
C THR A 290 -4.34 5.33 -6.42
N ARG A 291 -3.66 4.21 -6.19
CA ARG A 291 -2.44 3.79 -6.88
C ARG A 291 -2.23 2.29 -6.76
N LEU A 292 -1.25 1.81 -7.50
CA LEU A 292 -0.69 0.48 -7.24
C LEU A 292 -0.02 0.47 -5.85
N GLN A 293 -0.13 -0.62 -5.11
CA GLN A 293 0.55 -0.79 -3.82
C GLN A 293 1.82 -1.62 -3.94
N VAL A 294 2.69 -1.56 -2.90
CA VAL A 294 3.93 -2.33 -2.81
C VAL A 294 3.63 -3.82 -2.95
N GLU A 295 2.61 -4.29 -2.24
CA GLU A 295 2.17 -5.67 -2.08
C GLU A 295 1.27 -6.22 -3.21
N HIS A 296 1.12 -5.48 -4.33
CA HIS A 296 0.36 -5.97 -5.49
C HIS A 296 0.83 -7.34 -6.02
N PRO A 297 2.11 -7.74 -5.89
CA PRO A 297 2.58 -9.02 -6.41
C PRO A 297 1.90 -10.26 -5.82
N VAL A 298 1.41 -10.23 -4.57
CA VAL A 298 0.68 -11.39 -4.01
C VAL A 298 -0.66 -11.58 -4.71
N THR A 299 -1.35 -10.48 -5.06
CA THR A 299 -2.57 -10.53 -5.87
C THR A 299 -2.28 -11.04 -7.28
N GLU A 300 -1.24 -10.53 -7.93
CA GLU A 300 -0.80 -11.01 -9.24
C GLU A 300 -0.52 -12.52 -9.21
N GLY A 301 0.14 -12.99 -8.14
CA GLY A 301 0.51 -14.40 -7.95
C GLY A 301 -0.71 -15.31 -7.95
N ILE A 302 -1.75 -14.99 -7.17
CA ILE A 302 -2.91 -15.87 -7.02
C ILE A 302 -3.93 -15.78 -8.17
N PHE A 303 -3.93 -14.68 -8.95
CA PHE A 303 -4.86 -14.51 -10.08
C PHE A 303 -4.20 -14.71 -11.45
N GLY A 304 -2.86 -14.73 -11.53
CA GLY A 304 -2.14 -14.86 -12.80
C GLY A 304 -2.32 -13.65 -13.73
N VAL A 305 -2.51 -12.45 -13.17
CA VAL A 305 -2.67 -11.20 -13.90
C VAL A 305 -1.46 -10.27 -13.70
N ASP A 306 -1.22 -9.39 -14.65
CA ASP A 306 -0.21 -8.33 -14.53
C ASP A 306 -0.91 -6.97 -14.41
N LEU A 307 -1.00 -6.45 -13.19
CA LEU A 307 -1.69 -5.19 -12.89
C LEU A 307 -1.03 -3.97 -13.54
N VAL A 308 0.30 -3.97 -13.69
CA VAL A 308 1.03 -2.88 -14.34
C VAL A 308 0.73 -2.85 -15.84
N ARG A 309 0.72 -4.00 -16.49
CA ARG A 309 0.31 -4.09 -17.92
C ARG A 309 -1.12 -3.60 -18.10
N GLU A 310 -2.01 -3.97 -17.20
CA GLU A 310 -3.40 -3.58 -17.26
C GLU A 310 -3.59 -2.07 -17.05
N GLN A 311 -2.84 -1.46 -16.11
CA GLN A 311 -2.81 0.01 -15.95
C GLN A 311 -2.40 0.71 -17.26
N ILE A 312 -1.34 0.25 -17.91
CA ILE A 312 -0.86 0.82 -19.17
C ILE A 312 -1.92 0.65 -20.29
N ARG A 313 -2.56 -0.52 -20.38
CA ARG A 313 -3.62 -0.79 -21.39
C ARG A 313 -4.81 0.15 -21.23
N VAL A 314 -5.34 0.25 -20.01
CA VAL A 314 -6.53 1.08 -19.73
C VAL A 314 -6.21 2.56 -19.92
N ALA A 315 -5.05 3.04 -19.48
CA ALA A 315 -4.59 4.41 -19.71
C ALA A 315 -4.42 4.73 -21.21
N ALA A 316 -4.09 3.72 -22.05
CA ALA A 316 -4.04 3.84 -23.49
C ALA A 316 -5.44 3.74 -24.17
N GLY A 317 -6.51 3.75 -23.40
CA GLY A 317 -7.90 3.70 -23.87
C GLY A 317 -8.39 2.31 -24.30
N GLN A 318 -7.61 1.25 -24.03
CA GLN A 318 -8.03 -0.13 -24.31
C GLN A 318 -8.98 -0.64 -23.20
N PRO A 319 -9.87 -1.58 -23.53
CA PRO A 319 -10.68 -2.24 -22.51
C PRO A 319 -9.80 -3.08 -21.58
N MET A 320 -10.30 -3.35 -20.36
CA MET A 320 -9.71 -4.35 -19.48
C MET A 320 -9.60 -5.70 -20.20
N SER A 321 -8.52 -6.44 -19.95
CA SER A 321 -8.26 -7.74 -20.60
C SER A 321 -8.98 -8.90 -19.92
N PHE A 322 -9.58 -8.68 -18.76
CA PHE A 322 -10.33 -9.66 -17.97
C PHE A 322 -11.61 -9.03 -17.37
N GLY A 323 -12.63 -9.85 -17.20
CA GLY A 323 -13.82 -9.55 -16.41
C GLY A 323 -13.79 -10.25 -15.04
N GLN A 324 -14.81 -10.01 -14.22
CA GLN A 324 -14.88 -10.62 -12.88
C GLN A 324 -14.90 -12.15 -12.93
N ASP A 325 -15.59 -12.72 -13.91
CA ASP A 325 -15.74 -14.18 -14.05
C ASP A 325 -14.45 -14.89 -14.48
N ASP A 326 -13.49 -14.14 -15.03
CA ASP A 326 -12.18 -14.67 -15.45
C ASP A 326 -11.21 -14.77 -14.24
N LEU A 327 -11.53 -14.09 -13.14
CA LEU A 327 -10.67 -13.96 -11.97
C LEU A 327 -10.94 -15.09 -10.97
N GLN A 328 -10.07 -16.09 -10.96
CA GLN A 328 -10.15 -17.23 -10.05
C GLN A 328 -8.87 -17.33 -9.21
N ILE A 329 -9.02 -17.50 -7.90
CA ILE A 329 -7.89 -17.67 -7.00
C ILE A 329 -7.23 -19.03 -7.23
N ASN A 330 -5.92 -19.02 -7.44
CA ASN A 330 -5.09 -20.20 -7.61
C ASN A 330 -3.95 -20.21 -6.58
N GLY A 331 -4.12 -21.01 -5.54
CA GLY A 331 -3.12 -21.15 -4.50
C GLY A 331 -3.08 -20.03 -3.47
N HIS A 332 -1.91 -19.80 -2.92
CA HIS A 332 -1.64 -18.81 -1.88
C HIS A 332 -0.30 -18.13 -2.15
N ALA A 333 -0.22 -16.82 -1.98
CA ALA A 333 1.01 -16.05 -2.16
C ALA A 333 1.35 -15.25 -0.89
N ILE A 334 2.64 -15.12 -0.62
CA ILE A 334 3.19 -14.35 0.51
C ILE A 334 4.28 -13.44 -0.03
N GLU A 335 4.27 -12.18 0.40
CA GLU A 335 5.34 -11.21 0.16
C GLU A 335 5.97 -10.82 1.50
N VAL A 336 7.30 -10.69 1.51
CA VAL A 336 8.03 -10.06 2.61
C VAL A 336 8.91 -8.94 2.07
N ARG A 337 8.93 -7.82 2.80
CA ARG A 337 9.73 -6.64 2.43
C ARG A 337 11.14 -6.76 2.98
N ILE A 338 12.11 -6.83 2.07
CA ILE A 338 13.52 -6.85 2.42
C ILE A 338 14.03 -5.41 2.45
N ASN A 339 14.32 -4.92 3.65
CA ASN A 339 14.83 -3.59 3.89
C ASN A 339 16.32 -3.64 4.26
N ALA A 340 17.09 -2.65 3.84
CA ALA A 340 18.45 -2.42 4.31
C ALA A 340 18.40 -1.72 5.68
N GLU A 341 18.19 -2.51 6.73
CA GLU A 341 17.98 -2.06 8.10
C GLU A 341 18.66 -3.01 9.09
N ARG A 342 19.17 -2.43 10.17
CA ARG A 342 19.83 -3.16 11.25
C ARG A 342 18.84 -3.51 12.36
N LEU A 343 18.69 -4.79 12.65
CA LEU A 343 17.93 -5.27 13.82
C LEU A 343 18.76 -5.09 15.12
N PRO A 344 18.12 -4.89 16.28
CA PRO A 344 16.67 -4.85 16.50
C PRO A 344 16.02 -3.48 16.31
N ASN A 345 16.81 -2.40 16.18
CA ASN A 345 16.30 -1.02 16.18
C ASN A 345 15.80 -0.54 14.81
N PHE A 346 15.93 -1.36 13.74
CA PHE A 346 15.54 -1.06 12.37
C PHE A 346 16.17 0.25 11.81
N ALA A 347 17.36 0.58 12.27
CA ALA A 347 18.07 1.73 11.75
C ALA A 347 18.45 1.48 10.29
N PRO A 348 18.21 2.45 9.38
CA PRO A 348 18.63 2.33 7.99
C PRO A 348 20.13 1.99 7.87
N CYS A 349 20.44 1.06 7.00
CA CYS A 349 21.82 0.57 6.75
C CYS A 349 22.18 0.72 5.27
N PRO A 350 22.30 1.97 4.74
CA PRO A 350 22.75 2.19 3.39
C PRO A 350 24.20 1.74 3.24
N GLY A 351 24.59 1.27 2.06
CA GLY A 351 25.94 0.78 1.85
C GLY A 351 26.12 0.11 0.49
N LYS A 352 27.33 -0.40 0.26
CA LYS A 352 27.69 -1.07 -0.99
C LYS A 352 27.43 -2.57 -0.86
N ILE A 353 26.65 -3.11 -1.80
CA ILE A 353 26.39 -4.53 -1.93
C ILE A 353 27.65 -5.24 -2.45
N SER A 354 28.25 -6.09 -1.62
CA SER A 354 29.44 -6.87 -1.99
C SER A 354 29.08 -8.18 -2.71
N ALA A 355 27.97 -8.82 -2.31
CA ALA A 355 27.39 -9.97 -3.00
C ALA A 355 25.86 -9.92 -2.96
N TYR A 356 25.25 -10.31 -4.05
CA TYR A 356 23.80 -10.44 -4.19
C TYR A 356 23.45 -11.70 -4.97
N HIS A 357 22.61 -12.56 -4.38
CA HIS A 357 22.00 -13.68 -5.06
C HIS A 357 20.49 -13.70 -4.76
N ALA A 358 19.69 -13.58 -5.81
CA ALA A 358 18.24 -13.69 -5.70
C ALA A 358 17.83 -15.17 -5.65
N PRO A 359 16.94 -15.57 -4.72
CA PRO A 359 16.43 -16.94 -4.68
C PRO A 359 15.62 -17.25 -5.94
N GLY A 360 15.61 -18.53 -6.32
CA GLY A 360 14.94 -18.99 -7.53
C GLY A 360 14.01 -20.18 -7.30
N GLY A 361 13.62 -20.81 -8.40
CA GLY A 361 12.74 -21.98 -8.41
C GLY A 361 11.26 -21.67 -8.60
N LEU A 362 10.45 -22.74 -8.71
CA LEU A 362 9.02 -22.63 -8.95
C LEU A 362 8.33 -21.81 -7.85
N GLY A 363 7.52 -20.83 -8.28
CA GLY A 363 6.73 -19.98 -7.38
C GLY A 363 7.57 -19.06 -6.49
N VAL A 364 8.77 -18.67 -6.94
CA VAL A 364 9.60 -17.64 -6.29
C VAL A 364 9.81 -16.50 -7.24
N ARG A 365 9.51 -15.29 -6.78
CA ARG A 365 9.72 -14.03 -7.48
C ARG A 365 10.46 -13.06 -6.56
N MET A 366 11.50 -12.42 -7.08
CA MET A 366 12.23 -11.36 -6.38
C MET A 366 12.10 -10.05 -7.16
N ASP A 367 11.36 -9.10 -6.61
CA ASP A 367 11.27 -7.74 -7.14
C ASP A 367 12.33 -6.88 -6.43
N SER A 368 13.44 -6.63 -7.11
CA SER A 368 14.57 -5.87 -6.57
C SER A 368 15.34 -5.19 -7.69
N ALA A 369 15.96 -4.06 -7.38
CA ALA A 369 16.90 -3.37 -8.26
C ALA A 369 18.36 -3.58 -7.86
N LEU A 370 18.64 -4.50 -6.92
CA LEU A 370 19.99 -4.81 -6.44
C LEU A 370 20.82 -5.55 -7.50
N TYR A 371 22.12 -5.32 -7.44
CA TYR A 371 23.15 -6.09 -8.15
C TYR A 371 24.49 -5.96 -7.42
N ASN A 372 25.45 -6.86 -7.73
CA ASN A 372 26.78 -6.83 -7.13
C ASN A 372 27.49 -5.50 -7.42
N GLY A 373 27.92 -4.83 -6.39
CA GLY A 373 28.61 -3.55 -6.48
C GLY A 373 27.70 -2.31 -6.45
N TYR A 374 26.37 -2.49 -6.42
CA TYR A 374 25.44 -1.38 -6.24
C TYR A 374 25.60 -0.74 -4.87
N SER A 375 25.51 0.59 -4.81
CA SER A 375 25.51 1.35 -3.55
C SER A 375 24.10 1.84 -3.26
N ILE A 376 23.50 1.37 -2.16
CA ILE A 376 22.20 1.84 -1.68
C ILE A 376 22.38 3.27 -1.17
N PRO A 377 21.69 4.26 -1.78
CA PRO A 377 21.83 5.66 -1.38
C PRO A 377 21.07 5.92 -0.06
N PRO A 378 21.58 6.82 0.83
CA PRO A 378 20.98 7.11 2.11
C PRO A 378 19.82 8.12 2.05
N TYR A 379 19.33 8.46 0.88
CA TYR A 379 18.38 9.57 0.67
C TYR A 379 16.94 9.11 0.54
N TYR A 380 16.70 7.80 0.41
CA TYR A 380 15.40 7.22 0.07
C TYR A 380 15.03 6.13 1.06
N ASP A 381 13.83 5.55 0.90
CA ASP A 381 13.36 4.44 1.69
C ASP A 381 14.34 3.26 1.69
N SER A 382 14.38 2.52 2.80
CA SER A 382 15.26 1.37 3.02
C SER A 382 14.87 0.13 2.25
N LEU A 383 13.70 0.09 1.59
CA LEU A 383 13.23 -1.06 0.81
C LEU A 383 14.17 -1.35 -0.36
N ILE A 384 14.80 -2.52 -0.34
CA ILE A 384 15.76 -2.96 -1.36
C ILE A 384 15.23 -4.11 -2.21
N GLY A 385 14.16 -4.75 -1.78
CA GLY A 385 13.51 -5.81 -2.54
C GLY A 385 12.28 -6.36 -1.84
N LYS A 386 11.50 -7.09 -2.62
CA LYS A 386 10.33 -7.84 -2.16
C LYS A 386 10.54 -9.28 -2.58
N LEU A 387 10.51 -10.18 -1.61
CA LEU A 387 10.51 -11.61 -1.88
C LEU A 387 9.07 -12.10 -1.86
N ILE A 388 8.60 -12.57 -2.99
CA ILE A 388 7.26 -13.10 -3.19
C ILE A 388 7.35 -14.59 -3.45
N VAL A 389 6.54 -15.34 -2.74
CA VAL A 389 6.41 -16.79 -2.95
C VAL A 389 4.96 -17.16 -3.20
N GLN A 390 4.74 -18.20 -4.03
CA GLN A 390 3.42 -18.74 -4.31
C GLN A 390 3.45 -20.26 -4.12
N GLY A 391 2.44 -20.80 -3.43
CA GLY A 391 2.22 -22.24 -3.23
C GLY A 391 0.81 -22.66 -3.64
N ARG A 392 0.56 -23.97 -3.69
CA ARG A 392 -0.81 -24.50 -3.91
C ARG A 392 -1.74 -24.16 -2.75
N ASP A 393 -1.15 -23.98 -1.58
CA ASP A 393 -1.79 -23.60 -0.34
C ASP A 393 -0.83 -22.79 0.53
N ARG A 394 -1.33 -22.28 1.67
CA ARG A 394 -0.54 -21.48 2.60
C ARG A 394 0.67 -22.22 3.18
N ALA A 395 0.52 -23.50 3.49
CA ALA A 395 1.60 -24.31 4.06
C ALA A 395 2.76 -24.45 3.07
N GLU A 396 2.47 -24.70 1.78
CA GLU A 396 3.48 -24.75 0.73
C GLU A 396 4.12 -23.38 0.49
N ALA A 397 3.34 -22.29 0.55
CA ALA A 397 3.88 -20.93 0.43
C ALA A 397 4.85 -20.61 1.58
N LEU A 398 4.49 -20.91 2.84
CA LEU A 398 5.37 -20.72 4.01
C LEU A 398 6.66 -21.55 3.91
N ALA A 399 6.56 -22.82 3.51
CA ALA A 399 7.74 -23.68 3.31
C ALA A 399 8.65 -23.13 2.20
N ARG A 400 8.04 -22.59 1.14
CA ARG A 400 8.77 -21.96 0.03
C ARG A 400 9.44 -20.65 0.45
N LEU A 401 8.77 -19.86 1.29
CA LEU A 401 9.34 -18.64 1.86
C LEU A 401 10.57 -18.94 2.70
N SER A 402 10.48 -19.92 3.61
CA SER A 402 11.61 -20.33 4.45
C SER A 402 12.81 -20.77 3.61
N ARG A 403 12.57 -21.60 2.59
CA ARG A 403 13.64 -22.03 1.68
C ARG A 403 14.24 -20.85 0.91
N ALA A 404 13.40 -19.94 0.41
CA ALA A 404 13.85 -18.80 -0.39
C ALA A 404 14.64 -17.77 0.43
N LEU A 405 14.26 -17.53 1.70
CA LEU A 405 15.04 -16.70 2.63
C LEU A 405 16.42 -17.29 2.89
N GLY A 406 16.52 -18.61 3.11
CA GLY A 406 17.80 -19.30 3.29
C GLY A 406 18.71 -19.30 2.05
N GLU A 407 18.16 -19.05 0.85
CA GLU A 407 18.91 -18.94 -0.41
C GLU A 407 19.30 -17.48 -0.73
N LEU A 408 18.56 -16.48 -0.19
CA LEU A 408 18.80 -15.07 -0.45
C LEU A 408 20.12 -14.60 0.15
N ILE A 409 21.03 -14.08 -0.68
CA ILE A 409 22.27 -13.46 -0.24
C ILE A 409 22.22 -11.96 -0.51
N VAL A 410 22.41 -11.15 0.52
CA VAL A 410 22.61 -9.71 0.44
C VAL A 410 23.73 -9.33 1.40
N ASP A 411 24.96 -9.30 0.90
CA ASP A 411 26.13 -8.96 1.70
C ASP A 411 26.57 -7.52 1.52
N GLY A 412 27.15 -6.95 2.56
CA GLY A 412 27.66 -5.58 2.59
C GLY A 412 26.78 -4.60 3.35
N VAL A 413 25.54 -4.99 3.65
CA VAL A 413 24.57 -4.24 4.48
C VAL A 413 23.80 -5.20 5.38
N ASP A 414 23.29 -4.68 6.50
CA ASP A 414 22.33 -5.44 7.33
C ASP A 414 20.94 -5.35 6.69
N THR A 415 20.15 -6.42 6.83
CA THR A 415 18.80 -6.52 6.27
C THR A 415 17.78 -7.06 7.26
N THR A 416 16.50 -6.93 6.93
CA THR A 416 15.38 -7.49 7.70
C THR A 416 15.19 -9.01 7.51
N VAL A 417 15.99 -9.69 6.73
CA VAL A 417 15.89 -11.16 6.50
C VAL A 417 15.83 -11.95 7.81
N PRO A 418 16.68 -11.71 8.83
CA PRO A 418 16.63 -12.47 10.08
C PRO A 418 15.32 -12.31 10.86
N LEU A 419 14.58 -11.21 10.67
CA LEU A 419 13.25 -11.05 11.25
C LEU A 419 12.30 -12.12 10.70
N PHE A 420 12.28 -12.31 9.39
CA PHE A 420 11.38 -13.29 8.76
C PHE A 420 11.74 -14.73 9.11
N ASP A 421 13.03 -15.06 9.25
CA ASP A 421 13.48 -16.36 9.73
C ASP A 421 12.94 -16.65 11.14
N ALA A 422 12.94 -15.63 12.03
CA ALA A 422 12.38 -15.77 13.36
C ALA A 422 10.85 -15.87 13.34
N LEU A 423 10.16 -15.03 12.56
CA LEU A 423 8.70 -15.06 12.44
C LEU A 423 8.18 -16.41 11.93
N LEU A 424 8.89 -17.06 11.02
CA LEU A 424 8.51 -18.37 10.48
C LEU A 424 8.67 -19.54 11.48
N GLN A 425 9.18 -19.27 12.69
CA GLN A 425 9.19 -20.26 13.79
C GLN A 425 7.99 -20.07 14.74
N GLU A 426 7.24 -18.97 14.61
CA GLU A 426 6.14 -18.63 15.52
C GLU A 426 4.86 -19.39 15.16
N PRO A 427 4.23 -20.09 16.13
CA PRO A 427 2.98 -20.83 15.89
C PRO A 427 1.85 -19.97 15.35
N ASP A 428 1.74 -18.72 15.82
CA ASP A 428 0.70 -17.78 15.41
C ASP A 428 0.86 -17.38 13.92
N ILE A 429 2.10 -17.21 13.46
CA ILE A 429 2.40 -16.96 12.05
C ILE A 429 2.08 -18.19 11.21
N LEU A 430 2.46 -19.38 11.67
CA LEU A 430 2.19 -20.62 10.95
C LEU A 430 0.69 -20.92 10.86
N SER A 431 -0.08 -20.65 11.90
CA SER A 431 -1.54 -20.83 11.91
C SER A 431 -2.30 -19.70 11.22
N GLY A 432 -1.71 -18.51 11.07
CA GLY A 432 -2.36 -17.31 10.59
C GLY A 432 -3.17 -16.59 11.67
N ASP A 433 -2.90 -16.84 12.96
CA ASP A 433 -3.59 -16.22 14.09
C ASP A 433 -2.81 -15.00 14.63
N TYR A 434 -2.90 -13.89 13.92
CA TYR A 434 -2.27 -12.62 14.26
C TYR A 434 -3.21 -11.44 13.96
N ASN A 435 -2.89 -10.26 14.48
CA ASN A 435 -3.62 -9.01 14.27
C ASN A 435 -2.63 -7.84 14.14
N ILE A 436 -3.14 -6.62 13.94
CA ILE A 436 -2.27 -5.43 13.73
C ILE A 436 -1.32 -5.11 14.89
N HIS A 437 -1.58 -5.63 16.09
CA HIS A 437 -0.75 -5.40 17.28
C HIS A 437 0.23 -6.55 17.55
N TRP A 438 0.13 -7.65 16.80
CA TRP A 438 0.88 -8.87 17.08
C TRP A 438 2.39 -8.65 16.96
N LEU A 439 2.82 -8.06 15.85
CA LEU A 439 4.25 -7.89 15.56
C LEU A 439 4.94 -6.96 16.56
N GLU A 440 4.31 -5.83 16.92
CA GLU A 440 4.88 -4.89 17.88
C GLU A 440 5.08 -5.57 19.26
N ARG A 441 4.08 -6.30 19.75
CA ARG A 441 4.19 -7.06 21.00
C ARG A 441 5.28 -8.12 20.94
N TRP A 442 5.39 -8.80 19.78
CA TRP A 442 6.42 -9.82 19.59
C TRP A 442 7.83 -9.20 19.56
N LEU A 443 8.02 -8.06 18.92
CA LEU A 443 9.28 -7.33 18.88
C LEU A 443 9.70 -6.86 20.28
N GLU A 444 8.78 -6.29 21.06
CA GLU A 444 9.04 -5.92 22.47
C GLU A 444 9.52 -7.12 23.29
N ALA A 445 8.87 -8.26 23.15
CA ALA A 445 9.17 -9.47 23.92
C ALA A 445 10.48 -10.15 23.50
N ASN A 446 10.83 -10.16 22.21
CA ASN A 446 11.92 -10.97 21.67
C ASN A 446 13.15 -10.17 21.22
N MET A 447 12.98 -8.89 20.90
CA MET A 447 14.06 -8.03 20.40
C MET A 447 14.35 -6.81 21.29
N GLY A 448 13.53 -6.55 22.31
CA GLY A 448 13.72 -5.45 23.26
C GLY A 448 13.53 -4.06 22.64
N GLU A 449 12.66 -3.96 21.64
CA GLU A 449 12.33 -2.69 20.97
C GLU A 449 11.30 -1.85 21.76
#